data_8184b1b29760ab4fd6f633122e64f7c5
#
_entry.id   8184b1b29760ab4fd6f633122e64f7c5
#
_cell.length_a   1.000
_cell.length_b   1.000
_cell.length_c   1.000
_cell.angle_alpha   90.00
_cell.angle_beta   90.00
_cell.angle_gamma   90.00
#
_symmetry.space_group_name_H-M   'P 1'
#
loop_
_entity.id
_entity.type
_entity.pdbx_description
1 polymer ?
#
loop_
_entity_poly.entity_id
_entity_poly.type
_entity_poly.pdbx_seq_one_letter_code
_entity_poly.pdbx_strand_id
1 'polypeptide(L)'
;MKALNGAVVKTEFPELTLDNFVSGRYQADLEQYSRENFGFREAAIRAYNQFVYSVFNETTCHFITPGKDGWLFYTEAYNDYYGMEPIHFYRSYDRAREWARKNVRMMNKLRYVLKDYGVEFLCFMAPNKAEIYPEYLPYHHPAPTDAINTAAYYDSLMTACGFPHVEMTQWYKTMKDTASFLLFPKRDMHWRYAAAIGYDSLFSYMNSLNDFGIPDVQINGLHVLDTTYLEIDEQTLNLLFPISNDSPKYHVDVEVHGEGCRKPKVLFVGDSFINDLPTYLPWNEIMDEIEIWFYNKSAIKNYGEKRPIDEIDRLRSLLNADYVVWYSSGYQWNQASYDFVEDALLRLCVTDSLFDAQIPWVMDSLRHDSSFTARNKAWQQLDSYNDSLRKYAIKAIKDYPELIPGLDGEAMPTIRNTEAIALAQQANHIANDKTWLLALEMEAFSSHRSVDELLDLEAENVVFNKPLLKQQIQLDTASVMQFKKEKLMQQWRETPEMVKYLEDKAQERGMTFEEMLEADARWVVNERLRNGELF
;
A
#
# COMPACT_ATOMS: atom_id res chain seq x y z
N MET A 1 -16.84 -29.36 -3.65
CA MET A 1 -16.37 -28.79 -2.36
C MET A 1 -15.81 -27.41 -2.63
N LYS A 2 -15.94 -26.46 -1.72
CA LYS A 2 -15.40 -25.09 -1.91
C LYS A 2 -13.87 -25.16 -2.00
N ALA A 3 -13.24 -24.46 -2.94
CA ALA A 3 -11.79 -24.38 -3.06
C ALA A 3 -11.14 -23.93 -1.74
N LEU A 4 -9.87 -24.27 -1.52
CA LEU A 4 -9.10 -23.78 -0.38
C LEU A 4 -8.86 -22.26 -0.55
N ASN A 5 -8.92 -21.53 0.56
CA ASN A 5 -8.49 -20.13 0.58
C ASN A 5 -6.95 -20.07 0.59
N GLY A 6 -6.38 -19.12 -0.12
CA GLY A 6 -4.95 -18.97 -0.32
C GLY A 6 -4.51 -19.34 -1.75
N ALA A 7 -3.23 -19.16 -2.04
CA ALA A 7 -2.67 -19.48 -3.34
C ALA A 7 -2.62 -21.01 -3.55
N VAL A 8 -3.53 -21.53 -4.35
CA VAL A 8 -3.50 -22.93 -4.79
C VAL A 8 -2.84 -22.98 -6.15
N VAL A 9 -1.57 -23.32 -6.18
CA VAL A 9 -0.87 -23.62 -7.43
C VAL A 9 -1.26 -25.04 -7.83
N LYS A 10 -1.84 -25.20 -9.02
CA LYS A 10 -2.04 -26.52 -9.64
C LYS A 10 -1.04 -26.67 -10.76
N THR A 11 -0.15 -27.65 -10.62
CA THR A 11 0.78 -28.01 -11.68
C THR A 11 0.05 -28.74 -12.82
N GLU A 12 0.53 -28.55 -14.03
CA GLU A 12 0.09 -29.32 -15.19
C GLU A 12 0.67 -30.75 -15.16
N PHE A 13 0.01 -31.66 -15.87
CA PHE A 13 0.52 -33.03 -15.97
C PHE A 13 1.87 -33.01 -16.71
N PRO A 14 2.93 -33.63 -16.14
CA PRO A 14 4.26 -33.51 -16.69
C PRO A 14 4.42 -34.25 -18.03
N GLU A 15 5.18 -33.65 -18.95
CA GLU A 15 5.48 -34.23 -20.23
C GLU A 15 6.51 -35.36 -20.08
N LEU A 16 6.18 -36.55 -20.59
CA LEU A 16 7.07 -37.69 -20.59
C LEU A 16 8.02 -37.61 -21.79
N THR A 17 9.27 -37.20 -21.55
CA THR A 17 10.38 -37.27 -22.52
C THR A 17 11.45 -38.19 -21.96
N LEU A 18 12.31 -38.71 -22.85
CA LEU A 18 13.42 -39.61 -22.45
C LEU A 18 14.35 -38.88 -21.47
N ASP A 19 14.68 -37.61 -21.75
CA ASP A 19 15.57 -36.80 -20.91
C ASP A 19 14.95 -36.54 -19.53
N ASN A 20 13.67 -36.19 -19.46
CA ASN A 20 12.95 -35.94 -18.19
C ASN A 20 12.86 -37.23 -17.37
N PHE A 21 12.64 -38.37 -18.03
CA PHE A 21 12.57 -39.68 -17.37
C PHE A 21 13.93 -40.13 -16.81
N VAL A 22 15.01 -40.07 -17.63
CA VAL A 22 16.35 -40.49 -17.24
C VAL A 22 16.96 -39.56 -16.18
N SER A 23 16.67 -38.25 -16.26
CA SER A 23 17.13 -37.27 -15.25
C SER A 23 16.36 -37.33 -13.92
N GLY A 24 15.28 -38.11 -13.82
CA GLY A 24 14.42 -38.16 -12.63
C GLY A 24 13.44 -36.97 -12.49
N ARG A 25 13.47 -36.02 -13.44
CA ARG A 25 12.58 -34.83 -13.42
C ARG A 25 11.13 -35.25 -13.58
N TYR A 26 10.81 -36.12 -14.54
CA TYR A 26 9.46 -36.62 -14.74
C TYR A 26 8.84 -37.22 -13.47
N GLN A 27 9.61 -38.01 -12.72
CA GLN A 27 9.15 -38.65 -11.48
C GLN A 27 8.87 -37.61 -10.41
N ALA A 28 9.74 -36.61 -10.26
CA ALA A 28 9.55 -35.53 -9.31
C ALA A 28 8.33 -34.66 -9.65
N ASP A 29 8.17 -34.30 -10.93
CA ASP A 29 7.03 -33.50 -11.41
C ASP A 29 5.71 -34.27 -11.32
N LEU A 30 5.73 -35.59 -11.59
CA LEU A 30 4.55 -36.46 -11.44
C LEU A 30 4.15 -36.62 -9.97
N GLU A 31 5.09 -36.72 -9.08
CA GLU A 31 4.83 -36.74 -7.63
C GLU A 31 4.21 -35.42 -7.17
N GLN A 32 4.75 -34.29 -7.62
CA GLN A 32 4.21 -32.97 -7.35
C GLN A 32 2.79 -32.81 -7.92
N TYR A 33 2.59 -33.17 -9.19
CA TYR A 33 1.26 -33.18 -9.82
C TYR A 33 0.26 -34.01 -9.03
N SER A 34 0.65 -35.22 -8.62
CA SER A 34 -0.22 -36.12 -7.86
C SER A 34 -0.59 -35.55 -6.50
N ARG A 35 0.34 -34.91 -5.81
CA ARG A 35 0.09 -34.23 -4.53
C ARG A 35 -0.87 -33.04 -4.67
N GLU A 36 -0.73 -32.26 -5.75
CA GLU A 36 -1.52 -31.04 -5.95
C GLU A 36 -2.90 -31.30 -6.57
N ASN A 37 -3.04 -32.35 -7.38
CA ASN A 37 -4.26 -32.67 -8.12
C ASN A 37 -5.05 -33.87 -7.57
N PHE A 38 -4.68 -34.39 -6.39
CA PHE A 38 -5.43 -35.50 -5.77
C PHE A 38 -6.88 -35.10 -5.50
N GLY A 39 -7.85 -35.85 -6.01
CA GLY A 39 -9.27 -35.49 -6.04
C GLY A 39 -9.93 -35.24 -4.67
N PHE A 40 -9.37 -35.80 -3.58
CA PHE A 40 -9.85 -35.59 -2.21
C PHE A 40 -8.94 -34.66 -1.39
N ARG A 41 -7.92 -34.03 -2.00
CA ARG A 41 -6.92 -33.21 -1.33
C ARG A 41 -7.55 -32.12 -0.48
N GLU A 42 -8.48 -31.33 -1.03
CA GLU A 42 -9.13 -30.24 -0.32
C GLU A 42 -9.95 -30.73 0.89
N ALA A 43 -10.63 -31.87 0.73
CA ALA A 43 -11.38 -32.50 1.83
C ALA A 43 -10.45 -33.00 2.93
N ALA A 44 -9.35 -33.66 2.56
CA ALA A 44 -8.38 -34.19 3.51
C ALA A 44 -7.69 -33.04 4.30
N ILE A 45 -7.30 -31.97 3.62
CA ILE A 45 -6.72 -30.78 4.26
C ILE A 45 -7.70 -30.18 5.26
N ARG A 46 -8.97 -29.96 4.85
CA ARG A 46 -9.99 -29.40 5.75
C ARG A 46 -10.28 -30.29 6.96
N ALA A 47 -10.35 -31.61 6.75
CA ALA A 47 -10.57 -32.56 7.83
C ALA A 47 -9.38 -32.58 8.81
N TYR A 48 -8.15 -32.53 8.29
CA TYR A 48 -6.95 -32.46 9.10
C TYR A 48 -6.87 -31.14 9.88
N ASN A 49 -7.10 -30.01 9.22
CA ASN A 49 -7.13 -28.70 9.88
C ASN A 49 -8.20 -28.64 10.97
N GLN A 50 -9.41 -29.21 10.70
CA GLN A 50 -10.46 -29.31 11.71
C GLN A 50 -10.05 -30.15 12.90
N PHE A 51 -9.39 -31.27 12.68
CA PHE A 51 -8.88 -32.12 13.75
C PHE A 51 -7.85 -31.38 14.62
N VAL A 52 -6.85 -30.75 13.99
CA VAL A 52 -5.81 -29.98 14.69
C VAL A 52 -6.43 -28.85 15.51
N TYR A 53 -7.35 -28.09 14.92
CA TYR A 53 -8.04 -27.00 15.60
C TYR A 53 -8.90 -27.49 16.76
N SER A 54 -9.75 -28.50 16.53
CA SER A 54 -10.74 -28.96 17.52
C SER A 54 -10.13 -29.73 18.71
N VAL A 55 -9.01 -30.43 18.49
CA VAL A 55 -8.39 -31.29 19.53
C VAL A 55 -7.28 -30.54 20.27
N PHE A 56 -6.48 -29.72 19.55
CA PHE A 56 -5.30 -29.09 20.11
C PHE A 56 -5.43 -27.58 20.26
N ASN A 57 -6.49 -26.97 19.74
CA ASN A 57 -6.61 -25.51 19.58
C ASN A 57 -5.38 -24.91 18.88
N GLU A 58 -4.91 -25.59 17.83
CA GLU A 58 -3.77 -25.19 17.00
C GLU A 58 -4.21 -25.03 15.54
N THR A 59 -3.34 -24.49 14.72
CA THR A 59 -3.59 -24.32 13.29
C THR A 59 -2.39 -24.74 12.46
N THR A 60 -2.63 -25.19 11.24
CA THR A 60 -1.59 -25.40 10.22
C THR A 60 -1.23 -24.11 9.49
N CYS A 61 -2.00 -23.04 9.70
CA CYS A 61 -1.74 -21.73 9.15
C CYS A 61 -0.78 -20.96 10.08
N HIS A 62 0.47 -20.83 9.68
CA HIS A 62 1.51 -20.19 10.52
C HIS A 62 1.30 -18.69 10.76
N PHE A 63 0.37 -18.05 10.03
CA PHE A 63 0.01 -16.65 10.23
C PHE A 63 -1.04 -16.43 11.32
N ILE A 64 -1.74 -17.49 11.76
CA ILE A 64 -2.85 -17.39 12.71
C ILE A 64 -2.55 -18.20 13.97
N THR A 65 -2.67 -17.56 15.11
CA THR A 65 -2.58 -18.17 16.44
C THR A 65 -3.98 -18.22 17.06
N PRO A 66 -4.56 -19.43 17.28
CA PRO A 66 -5.83 -19.57 17.98
C PRO A 66 -5.71 -19.15 19.44
N GLY A 67 -6.62 -18.28 19.88
CA GLY A 67 -6.76 -17.85 21.26
C GLY A 67 -7.85 -18.60 22.00
N LYS A 68 -8.29 -18.05 23.14
CA LYS A 68 -9.41 -18.57 23.93
C LYS A 68 -10.75 -18.17 23.31
N ASP A 69 -11.79 -18.92 23.60
CA ASP A 69 -13.19 -18.60 23.25
C ASP A 69 -13.42 -18.33 21.76
N GLY A 70 -12.66 -19.03 20.89
CA GLY A 70 -12.76 -18.89 19.43
C GLY A 70 -12.18 -17.59 18.85
N TRP A 71 -11.37 -16.86 19.63
CA TRP A 71 -10.61 -15.74 19.11
C TRP A 71 -9.45 -16.23 18.24
N LEU A 72 -9.15 -15.48 17.19
CA LEU A 72 -7.97 -15.68 16.35
C LEU A 72 -7.11 -14.42 16.39
N PHE A 73 -5.81 -14.62 16.45
CA PHE A 73 -4.82 -13.55 16.44
C PHE A 73 -3.84 -13.76 15.28
N TYR A 74 -3.39 -12.69 14.66
CA TYR A 74 -2.25 -12.78 13.76
C TYR A 74 -0.99 -13.13 14.57
N THR A 75 -0.22 -14.10 14.10
CA THR A 75 0.90 -14.65 14.87
C THR A 75 1.97 -13.60 15.18
N GLU A 76 2.27 -12.70 14.24
CA GLU A 76 3.20 -11.59 14.47
C GLU A 76 2.67 -10.63 15.54
N ALA A 77 1.36 -10.31 15.53
CA ALA A 77 0.74 -9.46 16.54
C ALA A 77 0.79 -10.07 17.96
N TYR A 78 0.58 -11.38 18.04
CA TYR A 78 0.75 -12.16 19.27
C TYR A 78 2.20 -12.17 19.75
N ASN A 79 3.15 -12.40 18.84
CA ASN A 79 4.58 -12.42 19.16
C ASN A 79 5.08 -11.05 19.61
N ASP A 80 4.63 -9.97 18.95
CA ASP A 80 4.99 -8.60 19.31
C ASP A 80 4.51 -8.24 20.73
N TYR A 81 3.27 -8.65 21.08
CA TYR A 81 2.74 -8.46 22.44
C TYR A 81 3.64 -9.08 23.52
N TYR A 82 4.23 -10.24 23.25
CA TYR A 82 5.19 -10.90 24.16
C TYR A 82 6.65 -10.45 23.94
N GLY A 83 6.91 -9.47 23.10
CA GLY A 83 8.25 -8.96 22.82
C GLY A 83 9.13 -9.93 22.04
N MET A 84 8.57 -10.90 21.34
CA MET A 84 9.33 -11.92 20.59
C MET A 84 9.72 -11.43 19.19
N GLU A 85 8.94 -10.54 18.56
CA GLU A 85 9.20 -10.04 17.21
C GLU A 85 10.56 -9.33 17.08
N PRO A 86 10.97 -8.43 18.00
CA PRO A 86 12.29 -7.81 17.93
C PRO A 86 13.45 -8.82 17.91
N ILE A 87 13.32 -9.93 18.62
CA ILE A 87 14.33 -11.02 18.61
C ILE A 87 14.31 -11.75 17.28
N HIS A 88 13.14 -11.98 16.72
CA HIS A 88 13.00 -12.63 15.41
C HIS A 88 13.72 -11.85 14.31
N PHE A 89 13.49 -10.54 14.22
CA PHE A 89 14.07 -9.68 13.18
C PHE A 89 15.53 -9.29 13.47
N TYR A 90 15.84 -8.84 14.68
CA TYR A 90 17.11 -8.18 14.99
C TYR A 90 18.07 -9.05 15.79
N ARG A 91 17.66 -10.24 16.23
CA ARG A 91 18.44 -11.19 17.06
C ARG A 91 18.78 -10.68 18.47
N SER A 92 18.46 -9.42 18.80
CA SER A 92 18.59 -8.87 20.17
C SER A 92 17.73 -7.62 20.32
N TYR A 93 17.30 -7.33 21.55
CA TYR A 93 16.58 -6.10 21.87
C TYR A 93 17.44 -4.84 21.72
N ASP A 94 18.73 -4.92 21.98
CA ASP A 94 19.64 -3.76 21.81
C ASP A 94 19.74 -3.35 20.33
N ARG A 95 19.86 -4.31 19.42
CA ARG A 95 19.83 -4.03 17.98
C ARG A 95 18.47 -3.48 17.55
N ALA A 96 17.37 -3.99 18.09
CA ALA A 96 16.04 -3.47 17.81
C ALA A 96 15.91 -2.00 18.26
N ARG A 97 16.43 -1.66 19.46
CA ARG A 97 16.45 -0.28 19.97
C ARG A 97 17.32 0.64 19.12
N GLU A 98 18.50 0.17 18.71
CA GLU A 98 19.41 0.93 17.84
C GLU A 98 18.76 1.19 16.48
N TRP A 99 18.18 0.17 15.89
CA TRP A 99 17.45 0.27 14.63
C TRP A 99 16.28 1.27 14.71
N ALA A 100 15.45 1.19 15.75
CA ALA A 100 14.36 2.12 15.97
C ALA A 100 14.84 3.59 16.07
N ARG A 101 15.93 3.83 16.84
CA ARG A 101 16.52 5.18 16.93
C ARG A 101 17.01 5.69 15.59
N LYS A 102 17.65 4.82 14.79
CA LYS A 102 18.10 5.17 13.43
C LYS A 102 16.92 5.53 12.54
N ASN A 103 15.88 4.69 12.53
CA ASN A 103 14.70 4.95 11.72
C ASN A 103 14.01 6.27 12.07
N VAL A 104 13.78 6.53 13.36
CA VAL A 104 13.14 7.79 13.78
C VAL A 104 14.00 9.01 13.39
N ARG A 105 15.34 8.92 13.47
CA ARG A 105 16.22 9.99 12.96
C ARG A 105 16.05 10.20 11.45
N MET A 106 15.98 9.12 10.67
CA MET A 106 15.80 9.21 9.22
C MET A 106 14.41 9.74 8.84
N MET A 107 13.36 9.28 9.53
CA MET A 107 12.01 9.80 9.38
C MET A 107 11.95 11.31 9.67
N ASN A 108 12.58 11.74 10.75
CA ASN A 108 12.63 13.16 11.11
C ASN A 108 13.40 13.98 10.06
N LYS A 109 14.49 13.43 9.50
CA LYS A 109 15.21 14.05 8.38
C LYS A 109 14.32 14.20 7.16
N LEU A 110 13.62 13.13 6.77
CA LEU A 110 12.67 13.17 5.65
C LEU A 110 11.58 14.23 5.88
N ARG A 111 11.02 14.30 7.09
CA ARG A 111 10.05 15.32 7.48
C ARG A 111 10.58 16.74 7.22
N TYR A 112 11.77 17.08 7.67
CA TYR A 112 12.36 18.41 7.43
C TYR A 112 12.57 18.69 5.94
N VAL A 113 12.98 17.66 5.17
CA VAL A 113 13.14 17.81 3.73
C VAL A 113 11.82 18.07 3.05
N LEU A 114 10.76 17.30 3.36
CA LEU A 114 9.44 17.44 2.77
C LEU A 114 8.77 18.76 3.17
N LYS A 115 8.97 19.22 4.39
CA LYS A 115 8.41 20.48 4.88
C LYS A 115 8.87 21.69 4.08
N ASP A 116 10.11 21.71 3.57
CA ASP A 116 10.62 22.76 2.69
C ASP A 116 9.85 22.86 1.36
N TYR A 117 9.13 21.81 0.99
CA TYR A 117 8.27 21.74 -0.19
C TYR A 117 6.77 21.81 0.12
N GLY A 118 6.42 22.13 1.37
CA GLY A 118 5.02 22.28 1.80
C GLY A 118 4.29 20.96 2.08
N VAL A 119 5.03 19.85 2.19
CA VAL A 119 4.47 18.52 2.48
C VAL A 119 4.68 18.18 3.95
N GLU A 120 3.60 17.90 4.68
CA GLU A 120 3.68 17.43 6.06
C GLU A 120 3.81 15.91 6.11
N PHE A 121 4.84 15.42 6.84
CA PHE A 121 5.05 13.99 7.06
C PHE A 121 4.77 13.62 8.51
N LEU A 122 3.87 12.65 8.70
CA LEU A 122 3.47 12.14 10.02
C LEU A 122 3.33 10.62 10.01
N CYS A 123 3.26 10.03 11.21
CA CYS A 123 3.00 8.61 11.39
C CYS A 123 1.64 8.37 12.05
N PHE A 124 0.98 7.29 11.63
CA PHE A 124 -0.21 6.78 12.27
C PHE A 124 -0.03 5.32 12.67
N MET A 125 -0.22 5.05 13.97
CA MET A 125 -0.01 3.75 14.58
C MET A 125 -1.36 3.15 14.94
N ALA A 126 -1.86 2.25 14.08
CA ALA A 126 -3.06 1.48 14.37
C ALA A 126 -2.81 0.49 15.52
N PRO A 127 -3.81 0.24 16.39
CA PRO A 127 -3.62 -0.60 17.57
C PRO A 127 -3.35 -2.06 17.20
N ASN A 128 -2.63 -2.78 18.05
CA ASN A 128 -2.46 -4.22 17.96
C ASN A 128 -3.60 -4.94 18.71
N LYS A 129 -4.34 -5.82 18.01
CA LYS A 129 -5.43 -6.62 18.60
C LYS A 129 -5.03 -7.38 19.87
N ALA A 130 -3.80 -7.92 19.88
CA ALA A 130 -3.30 -8.65 21.04
C ALA A 130 -3.12 -7.77 22.28
N GLU A 131 -2.86 -6.47 22.10
CA GLU A 131 -2.79 -5.49 23.18
C GLU A 131 -4.16 -5.04 23.70
N ILE A 132 -5.18 -5.05 22.81
CA ILE A 132 -6.53 -4.64 23.18
C ILE A 132 -7.27 -5.78 23.90
N TYR A 133 -7.04 -7.02 23.49
CA TYR A 133 -7.73 -8.22 24.00
C TYR A 133 -6.78 -9.29 24.55
N PRO A 134 -5.84 -8.95 25.45
CA PRO A 134 -4.84 -9.89 25.97
C PRO A 134 -5.44 -11.05 26.78
N GLU A 135 -6.66 -10.89 27.34
CA GLU A 135 -7.35 -11.94 28.08
C GLU A 135 -7.74 -13.15 27.23
N TYR A 136 -7.86 -12.96 25.90
CA TYR A 136 -8.18 -14.04 24.96
C TYR A 136 -6.94 -14.68 24.32
N LEU A 137 -5.74 -14.19 24.63
CA LEU A 137 -4.51 -14.79 24.14
C LEU A 137 -4.33 -16.22 24.71
N PRO A 138 -3.74 -17.15 23.95
CA PRO A 138 -3.35 -18.44 24.50
C PRO A 138 -2.29 -18.25 25.59
N TYR A 139 -2.11 -19.30 26.42
CA TYR A 139 -1.06 -19.27 27.41
C TYR A 139 0.33 -19.17 26.76
N HIS A 140 1.14 -18.30 27.31
CA HIS A 140 2.53 -18.14 26.91
C HIS A 140 3.41 -17.86 28.11
N HIS A 141 4.72 -18.12 27.99
CA HIS A 141 5.67 -17.74 29.03
C HIS A 141 5.75 -16.21 29.15
N PRO A 142 6.01 -15.70 30.36
CA PRO A 142 6.21 -14.26 30.53
C PRO A 142 7.30 -13.74 29.57
N ALA A 143 7.09 -12.55 29.04
CA ALA A 143 8.11 -11.87 28.25
C ALA A 143 9.40 -11.69 29.06
N PRO A 144 10.59 -11.73 28.42
CA PRO A 144 11.84 -11.38 29.08
C PRO A 144 11.77 -9.97 29.67
N THR A 145 12.53 -9.73 30.76
CA THR A 145 12.50 -8.45 31.49
C THR A 145 13.02 -7.27 30.67
N ASP A 146 13.81 -7.53 29.63
CA ASP A 146 14.37 -6.57 28.69
C ASP A 146 13.58 -6.49 27.37
N ALA A 147 12.49 -7.23 27.26
CA ALA A 147 11.60 -7.20 26.10
C ALA A 147 11.06 -5.78 25.88
N ILE A 148 10.91 -5.40 24.62
CA ILE A 148 10.33 -4.13 24.23
C ILE A 148 9.03 -4.38 23.46
N ASN A 149 8.02 -3.58 23.75
CA ASN A 149 6.91 -3.38 22.84
C ASN A 149 7.39 -2.39 21.78
N THR A 150 7.40 -2.82 20.55
CA THR A 150 8.01 -2.06 19.45
C THR A 150 7.26 -0.76 19.19
N ALA A 151 5.93 -0.81 19.11
CA ALA A 151 5.11 0.39 18.88
C ALA A 151 5.30 1.43 19.99
N ALA A 152 5.23 1.01 21.26
CA ALA A 152 5.43 1.91 22.42
C ALA A 152 6.85 2.51 22.45
N TYR A 153 7.86 1.75 21.99
CA TYR A 153 9.23 2.28 21.92
C TYR A 153 9.37 3.34 20.82
N TYR A 154 8.79 3.11 19.63
CA TYR A 154 8.74 4.12 18.56
C TYR A 154 7.97 5.36 18.99
N ASP A 155 6.80 5.21 19.63
CA ASP A 155 6.02 6.31 20.20
C ASP A 155 6.87 7.18 21.13
N SER A 156 7.61 6.56 22.06
CA SER A 156 8.48 7.27 22.98
C SER A 156 9.60 8.04 22.28
N LEU A 157 10.21 7.47 21.24
CA LEU A 157 11.26 8.12 20.47
C LEU A 157 10.71 9.29 19.63
N MET A 158 9.56 9.12 18.99
CA MET A 158 8.91 10.16 18.20
C MET A 158 8.44 11.32 19.08
N THR A 159 7.85 11.01 20.25
CA THR A 159 7.49 12.02 21.26
C THR A 159 8.74 12.80 21.71
N ALA A 160 9.83 12.11 22.03
CA ALA A 160 11.07 12.75 22.51
C ALA A 160 11.71 13.71 21.49
N CYS A 161 11.57 13.45 20.18
CA CYS A 161 12.09 14.33 19.13
C CYS A 161 11.04 15.26 18.50
N GLY A 162 9.79 15.25 18.98
CA GLY A 162 8.71 16.09 18.46
C GLY A 162 8.29 15.71 17.03
N PHE A 163 8.42 14.44 16.67
CA PHE A 163 7.93 13.94 15.37
C PHE A 163 6.39 13.80 15.40
N PRO A 164 5.66 14.32 14.40
CA PRO A 164 4.22 14.21 14.35
C PRO A 164 3.75 12.76 14.23
N HIS A 165 2.97 12.29 15.17
CA HIS A 165 2.42 10.94 15.12
C HIS A 165 1.14 10.83 15.96
N VAL A 166 0.33 9.82 15.65
CA VAL A 166 -0.86 9.41 16.38
C VAL A 166 -0.70 7.94 16.75
N GLU A 167 -0.74 7.64 18.06
CA GLU A 167 -0.71 6.28 18.60
C GLU A 167 -2.09 5.96 19.20
N MET A 168 -2.75 4.91 18.71
CA MET A 168 -4.14 4.61 19.05
C MET A 168 -4.32 3.57 20.14
N THR A 169 -3.28 2.83 20.53
CA THR A 169 -3.43 1.66 21.41
C THR A 169 -3.97 2.03 22.78
N GLN A 170 -3.46 3.10 23.42
CA GLN A 170 -3.93 3.48 24.76
C GLN A 170 -5.36 4.00 24.74
N TRP A 171 -5.73 4.72 23.71
CA TRP A 171 -7.10 5.21 23.54
C TRP A 171 -8.07 4.04 23.34
N TYR A 172 -7.72 3.04 22.50
CA TYR A 172 -8.53 1.83 22.31
C TYR A 172 -8.62 0.98 23.58
N LYS A 173 -7.56 0.86 24.37
CA LYS A 173 -7.61 0.20 25.68
C LYS A 173 -8.62 0.86 26.61
N THR A 174 -8.66 2.19 26.64
CA THR A 174 -9.62 2.94 27.46
C THR A 174 -11.05 2.78 26.94
N MET A 175 -11.22 2.80 25.62
CA MET A 175 -12.53 2.67 24.99
C MET A 175 -13.13 1.28 25.13
N LYS A 176 -12.31 0.23 25.18
CA LYS A 176 -12.72 -1.16 25.24
C LYS A 176 -13.77 -1.44 26.30
N ASP A 177 -13.60 -0.87 27.49
CA ASP A 177 -14.48 -1.14 28.64
C ASP A 177 -15.82 -0.38 28.58
N THR A 178 -15.93 0.60 27.67
CA THR A 178 -17.11 1.45 27.52
C THR A 178 -17.83 1.25 26.20
N ALA A 179 -17.17 0.69 25.19
CA ALA A 179 -17.76 0.45 23.89
C ALA A 179 -18.85 -0.62 23.95
N SER A 180 -19.97 -0.37 23.25
CA SER A 180 -21.07 -1.34 23.09
C SER A 180 -20.81 -2.40 22.01
N PHE A 181 -19.63 -2.38 21.39
CA PHE A 181 -19.20 -3.25 20.31
C PHE A 181 -17.74 -3.65 20.48
N LEU A 182 -17.32 -4.72 19.80
CA LEU A 182 -15.92 -5.12 19.80
C LEU A 182 -15.09 -4.17 18.93
N LEU A 183 -13.97 -3.67 19.45
CA LEU A 183 -13.02 -2.82 18.70
C LEU A 183 -12.23 -3.60 17.65
N PHE A 184 -12.18 -4.92 17.77
CA PHE A 184 -11.72 -5.85 16.76
C PHE A 184 -12.68 -7.02 16.66
N PRO A 185 -13.00 -7.51 15.46
CA PRO A 185 -13.71 -8.78 15.31
C PRO A 185 -12.94 -9.94 15.93
N LYS A 186 -13.65 -10.98 16.36
CA LYS A 186 -13.01 -12.13 17.02
C LYS A 186 -12.01 -12.86 16.12
N ARG A 187 -12.34 -12.99 14.82
CA ARG A 187 -11.66 -13.86 13.85
C ARG A 187 -11.19 -13.08 12.60
N ASP A 188 -10.83 -11.80 12.80
CA ASP A 188 -10.20 -10.94 11.82
C ASP A 188 -9.10 -10.12 12.50
N MET A 189 -7.96 -9.95 11.83
CA MET A 189 -6.85 -9.17 12.35
C MET A 189 -7.10 -7.67 12.26
N HIS A 190 -7.93 -7.22 11.31
CA HIS A 190 -8.20 -5.81 11.06
C HIS A 190 -9.28 -5.27 12.01
N TRP A 191 -9.21 -3.99 12.29
CA TRP A 191 -10.12 -3.27 13.20
C TRP A 191 -11.48 -2.93 12.59
N ARG A 192 -11.64 -3.10 11.28
CA ARG A 192 -12.89 -2.97 10.55
C ARG A 192 -13.62 -1.64 10.83
N TYR A 193 -14.89 -1.73 11.22
CA TYR A 193 -15.73 -0.57 11.53
C TYR A 193 -15.15 0.35 12.62
N ALA A 194 -14.39 -0.18 13.55
CA ALA A 194 -13.72 0.63 14.57
C ALA A 194 -12.61 1.52 13.98
N ALA A 195 -12.10 1.19 12.78
CA ALA A 195 -11.15 2.03 12.05
C ALA A 195 -11.66 3.46 11.82
N ALA A 196 -12.96 3.64 11.62
CA ALA A 196 -13.57 4.95 11.41
C ALA A 196 -13.18 5.95 12.52
N ILE A 197 -13.17 5.49 13.78
CA ILE A 197 -12.81 6.33 14.93
C ILE A 197 -11.32 6.68 14.91
N GLY A 198 -10.46 5.70 14.51
CA GLY A 198 -9.03 5.94 14.36
C GLY A 198 -8.73 6.97 13.27
N TYR A 199 -9.41 6.87 12.14
CA TYR A 199 -9.26 7.84 11.05
C TYR A 199 -9.78 9.23 11.40
N ASP A 200 -10.88 9.35 12.13
CA ASP A 200 -11.35 10.63 12.65
C ASP A 200 -10.28 11.31 13.51
N SER A 201 -9.65 10.55 14.42
CA SER A 201 -8.53 11.04 15.23
C SER A 201 -7.32 11.46 14.37
N LEU A 202 -7.01 10.72 13.29
CA LEU A 202 -5.96 11.08 12.35
C LEU A 202 -6.26 12.41 11.65
N PHE A 203 -7.48 12.59 11.13
CA PHE A 203 -7.85 13.81 10.41
C PHE A 203 -7.89 15.04 11.34
N SER A 204 -8.40 14.88 12.56
CA SER A 204 -8.34 15.91 13.59
C SER A 204 -6.90 16.31 13.92
N TYR A 205 -5.99 15.33 14.01
CA TYR A 205 -4.56 15.61 14.23
C TYR A 205 -3.92 16.30 13.03
N MET A 206 -4.20 15.85 11.81
CA MET A 206 -3.72 16.50 10.58
C MET A 206 -4.16 17.97 10.52
N ASN A 207 -5.40 18.27 10.89
CA ASN A 207 -5.90 19.64 11.00
C ASN A 207 -5.12 20.49 12.02
N SER A 208 -4.60 19.88 13.08
CA SER A 208 -3.81 20.60 14.09
C SER A 208 -2.38 20.94 13.64
N LEU A 209 -1.87 20.29 12.59
CA LEU A 209 -0.51 20.50 12.10
C LEU A 209 -0.38 21.72 11.18
N ASN A 210 -1.46 22.10 10.52
CA ASN A 210 -1.52 23.28 9.65
C ASN A 210 -2.97 23.79 9.53
N ASP A 211 -3.15 24.99 8.97
CA ASP A 211 -4.45 25.64 8.81
C ASP A 211 -5.18 25.17 7.52
N PHE A 212 -5.07 23.89 7.16
CA PHE A 212 -5.67 23.36 5.93
C PHE A 212 -7.21 23.37 5.97
N GLY A 213 -7.80 23.22 7.17
CA GLY A 213 -9.24 23.10 7.33
C GLY A 213 -9.80 21.85 6.63
N ILE A 214 -9.24 20.68 6.96
CA ILE A 214 -9.76 19.37 6.50
C ILE A 214 -11.22 19.25 6.96
N PRO A 215 -12.14 18.70 6.13
CA PRO A 215 -13.52 18.45 6.55
C PRO A 215 -13.61 17.69 7.86
N ASP A 216 -14.47 18.15 8.76
CA ASP A 216 -14.73 17.49 10.03
C ASP A 216 -15.59 16.24 9.80
N VAL A 217 -15.22 15.14 10.46
CA VAL A 217 -15.89 13.84 10.32
C VAL A 217 -16.60 13.54 11.63
N GLN A 218 -17.93 13.57 11.62
CA GLN A 218 -18.74 13.24 12.79
C GLN A 218 -19.25 11.81 12.70
N ILE A 219 -18.87 10.95 13.64
CA ILE A 219 -19.39 9.59 13.77
C ILE A 219 -20.58 9.61 14.72
N ASN A 220 -21.78 9.46 14.16
CA ASN A 220 -23.05 9.51 14.89
C ASN A 220 -23.38 8.18 15.58
N GLY A 221 -22.85 7.05 15.08
CA GLY A 221 -23.07 5.75 15.69
C GLY A 221 -22.65 4.56 14.83
N LEU A 222 -22.79 3.39 15.43
CA LEU A 222 -22.57 2.08 14.81
C LEU A 222 -23.88 1.29 14.84
N HIS A 223 -24.39 0.92 13.69
CA HIS A 223 -25.63 0.16 13.54
C HIS A 223 -25.31 -1.26 13.12
N VAL A 224 -25.83 -2.24 13.88
CA VAL A 224 -25.74 -3.65 13.51
C VAL A 224 -26.67 -3.93 12.33
N LEU A 225 -26.16 -4.53 11.29
CA LEU A 225 -26.94 -4.99 10.15
C LEU A 225 -27.48 -6.41 10.41
N ASP A 226 -28.68 -6.72 9.88
CA ASP A 226 -29.30 -8.06 9.99
C ASP A 226 -28.58 -9.12 9.14
N THR A 227 -27.28 -8.98 8.95
CA THR A 227 -26.44 -9.88 8.18
C THR A 227 -25.19 -10.24 8.98
N THR A 228 -24.80 -11.52 8.88
CA THR A 228 -23.53 -12.00 9.41
C THR A 228 -22.56 -12.32 8.28
N TYR A 229 -21.30 -12.47 8.59
CA TYR A 229 -20.27 -12.87 7.63
C TYR A 229 -19.24 -13.80 8.28
N LEU A 230 -18.60 -14.60 7.44
CA LEU A 230 -17.46 -15.40 7.85
C LEU A 230 -16.21 -14.54 7.80
N GLU A 231 -15.58 -14.32 8.93
CA GLU A 231 -14.40 -13.46 9.07
C GLU A 231 -13.20 -14.01 8.30
N ILE A 232 -12.31 -13.11 7.84
CA ILE A 232 -11.25 -13.46 6.87
C ILE A 232 -10.24 -14.44 7.44
N ASP A 233 -9.79 -14.23 8.68
CA ASP A 233 -8.79 -15.11 9.30
C ASP A 233 -9.36 -16.50 9.53
N GLU A 234 -10.65 -16.62 9.87
CA GLU A 234 -11.32 -17.91 9.98
C GLU A 234 -11.34 -18.63 8.62
N GLN A 235 -11.59 -17.90 7.52
CA GLN A 235 -11.58 -18.49 6.18
C GLN A 235 -10.22 -19.08 5.82
N THR A 236 -9.12 -18.43 6.25
CA THR A 236 -7.74 -18.88 5.94
C THR A 236 -7.37 -20.20 6.65
N LEU A 237 -8.05 -20.53 7.74
CA LEU A 237 -7.85 -21.82 8.44
C LEU A 237 -8.27 -23.02 7.61
N ASN A 238 -9.09 -22.83 6.58
CA ASN A 238 -9.60 -23.90 5.72
C ASN A 238 -10.19 -25.07 6.55
N LEU A 239 -11.05 -24.77 7.52
CA LEU A 239 -11.72 -25.76 8.33
C LEU A 239 -12.83 -26.48 7.55
N LEU A 240 -13.22 -27.67 8.00
CA LEU A 240 -14.36 -28.42 7.45
C LEU A 240 -15.69 -27.75 7.82
N PHE A 241 -15.80 -27.30 9.07
CA PHE A 241 -16.94 -26.56 9.60
C PHE A 241 -16.45 -25.19 10.11
N PRO A 242 -17.24 -24.11 9.92
CA PRO A 242 -16.88 -22.81 10.48
C PRO A 242 -16.86 -22.86 12.00
N ILE A 243 -16.03 -22.01 12.61
CA ILE A 243 -15.99 -21.83 14.08
C ILE A 243 -17.34 -21.25 14.52
N SER A 244 -17.79 -20.20 13.83
CA SER A 244 -19.07 -19.55 14.05
C SER A 244 -19.45 -18.72 12.82
N ASN A 245 -20.74 -18.44 12.64
CA ASN A 245 -21.29 -17.53 11.63
C ASN A 245 -22.06 -16.38 12.30
N ASP A 246 -21.67 -15.98 13.50
CA ASP A 246 -22.38 -15.01 14.34
C ASP A 246 -21.75 -13.61 14.31
N SER A 247 -20.72 -13.38 13.51
CA SER A 247 -20.07 -12.07 13.39
C SER A 247 -21.00 -11.07 12.70
N PRO A 248 -21.48 -10.05 13.42
CA PRO A 248 -22.38 -9.05 12.82
C PRO A 248 -21.61 -8.14 11.87
N LYS A 249 -22.27 -7.71 10.81
CA LYS A 249 -21.82 -6.57 10.03
C LYS A 249 -22.29 -5.27 10.68
N TYR A 250 -21.44 -4.26 10.60
CA TYR A 250 -21.76 -2.92 11.09
C TYR A 250 -21.80 -1.93 9.94
N HIS A 251 -22.72 -0.98 10.04
CA HIS A 251 -22.71 0.26 9.28
C HIS A 251 -22.27 1.38 10.22
N VAL A 252 -21.35 2.20 9.78
CA VAL A 252 -20.92 3.41 10.51
C VAL A 252 -21.73 4.57 9.97
N ASP A 253 -22.47 5.23 10.84
CA ASP A 253 -23.22 6.44 10.49
C ASP A 253 -22.28 7.65 10.60
N VAL A 254 -21.96 8.24 9.45
CA VAL A 254 -20.96 9.30 9.31
C VAL A 254 -21.56 10.50 8.62
N GLU A 255 -21.33 11.67 9.20
CA GLU A 255 -21.57 12.96 8.55
C GLU A 255 -20.23 13.69 8.34
N VAL A 256 -20.06 14.32 7.17
CA VAL A 256 -18.88 15.10 6.83
C VAL A 256 -19.26 16.56 6.69
N HIS A 257 -18.65 17.42 7.52
CA HIS A 257 -18.86 18.86 7.54
C HIS A 257 -17.69 19.57 6.86
N GLY A 258 -17.82 19.83 5.56
CA GLY A 258 -16.74 20.34 4.72
C GLY A 258 -17.01 21.67 4.04
N GLU A 259 -18.02 22.44 4.45
CA GLU A 259 -18.30 23.75 3.87
C GLU A 259 -17.15 24.74 4.12
N GLY A 260 -16.54 25.21 3.03
CA GLY A 260 -15.39 26.11 3.08
C GLY A 260 -14.05 25.46 3.43
N CYS A 261 -14.02 24.16 3.64
CA CYS A 261 -12.78 23.40 3.88
C CYS A 261 -12.03 23.11 2.57
N ARG A 262 -10.72 22.98 2.69
CA ARG A 262 -9.87 22.46 1.61
C ARG A 262 -9.66 20.97 1.82
N LYS A 263 -10.03 20.16 0.83
CA LYS A 263 -9.73 18.71 0.84
C LYS A 263 -8.26 18.50 0.50
N PRO A 264 -7.49 17.83 1.37
CA PRO A 264 -6.07 17.58 1.13
C PRO A 264 -5.87 16.46 0.11
N LYS A 265 -4.68 16.46 -0.50
CA LYS A 265 -4.12 15.30 -1.19
C LYS A 265 -3.26 14.52 -0.21
N VAL A 266 -3.59 13.24 0.00
CA VAL A 266 -2.93 12.42 1.02
C VAL A 266 -2.29 11.20 0.39
N LEU A 267 -0.99 11.04 0.63
CA LEU A 267 -0.24 9.83 0.32
C LEU A 267 -0.10 8.98 1.58
N PHE A 268 -0.72 7.80 1.59
CA PHE A 268 -0.53 6.80 2.64
C PHE A 268 0.51 5.77 2.21
N VAL A 269 1.46 5.48 3.08
CA VAL A 269 2.46 4.43 2.87
C VAL A 269 2.38 3.46 4.04
N GLY A 270 2.01 2.20 3.79
CA GLY A 270 1.86 1.27 4.90
C GLY A 270 1.23 -0.07 4.55
N ASP A 271 0.62 -0.68 5.54
CA ASP A 271 0.04 -2.02 5.48
C ASP A 271 -1.47 -2.03 5.12
N SER A 272 -2.06 -3.22 5.19
CA SER A 272 -3.45 -3.44 4.78
C SER A 272 -4.52 -2.83 5.70
N PHE A 273 -4.16 -2.30 6.86
CA PHE A 273 -5.13 -1.65 7.76
C PHE A 273 -5.78 -0.42 7.13
N ILE A 274 -5.12 0.22 6.14
CA ILE A 274 -5.68 1.33 5.38
C ILE A 274 -6.91 0.94 4.54
N ASN A 275 -7.11 -0.34 4.22
CA ASN A 275 -8.21 -0.80 3.38
C ASN A 275 -9.60 -0.55 4.01
N ASP A 276 -9.67 -0.37 5.32
CA ASP A 276 -10.92 -0.11 6.01
C ASP A 276 -11.39 1.37 5.85
N LEU A 277 -10.49 2.28 5.42
CA LEU A 277 -10.83 3.69 5.20
C LEU A 277 -12.01 3.87 4.21
N PRO A 278 -11.93 3.38 2.96
CA PRO A 278 -13.01 3.59 2.00
C PRO A 278 -14.27 2.78 2.30
N THR A 279 -14.14 1.76 3.15
CA THR A 279 -15.27 0.90 3.52
C THR A 279 -16.19 1.58 4.53
N TYR A 280 -15.63 2.40 5.42
CA TYR A 280 -16.34 2.94 6.56
C TYR A 280 -16.42 4.48 6.55
N LEU A 281 -15.63 5.16 5.72
CA LEU A 281 -15.65 6.61 5.58
C LEU A 281 -15.78 7.04 4.11
N PRO A 282 -16.53 8.14 3.83
CA PRO A 282 -16.63 8.70 2.48
C PRO A 282 -15.37 9.52 2.16
N TRP A 283 -14.26 8.82 1.85
CA TRP A 283 -12.95 9.45 1.67
C TRP A 283 -12.95 10.59 0.64
N ASN A 284 -13.75 10.51 -0.44
CA ASN A 284 -13.87 11.53 -1.48
C ASN A 284 -14.60 12.81 -1.02
N GLU A 285 -15.27 12.75 0.13
CA GLU A 285 -15.81 13.94 0.78
C GLU A 285 -14.79 14.62 1.70
N ILE A 286 -13.77 13.87 2.14
CA ILE A 286 -12.74 14.29 3.09
C ILE A 286 -11.46 14.75 2.36
N MET A 287 -11.06 14.04 1.30
CA MET A 287 -9.82 14.25 0.55
C MET A 287 -10.12 14.56 -0.93
N ASP A 288 -9.28 15.38 -1.55
CA ASP A 288 -9.28 15.63 -3.00
C ASP A 288 -8.63 14.47 -3.76
N GLU A 289 -7.55 13.94 -3.20
CA GLU A 289 -6.82 12.81 -3.75
C GLU A 289 -6.32 11.91 -2.64
N ILE A 290 -6.44 10.60 -2.84
CA ILE A 290 -5.82 9.59 -2.01
C ILE A 290 -4.92 8.70 -2.87
N GLU A 291 -3.66 8.56 -2.45
CA GLU A 291 -2.75 7.59 -3.03
C GLU A 291 -2.24 6.68 -1.93
N ILE A 292 -2.21 5.36 -2.17
CA ILE A 292 -1.83 4.36 -1.18
C ILE A 292 -0.70 3.51 -1.74
N TRP A 293 0.45 3.51 -1.05
CA TRP A 293 1.58 2.63 -1.36
C TRP A 293 1.59 1.45 -0.38
N PHE A 294 1.04 0.33 -0.81
CA PHE A 294 1.02 -0.89 0.00
C PHE A 294 2.41 -1.49 0.13
N TYR A 295 2.92 -1.53 1.35
CA TYR A 295 4.23 -2.09 1.70
C TYR A 295 5.37 -1.50 0.84
N ASN A 296 5.20 -0.30 0.28
CA ASN A 296 6.10 0.31 -0.70
C ASN A 296 6.42 -0.63 -1.90
N LYS A 297 5.47 -1.49 -2.29
CA LYS A 297 5.60 -2.44 -3.41
C LYS A 297 4.60 -2.18 -4.53
N SER A 298 3.46 -1.63 -4.21
CA SER A 298 2.43 -1.30 -5.19
C SER A 298 1.67 -0.04 -4.78
N ALA A 299 1.18 0.70 -5.74
CA ALA A 299 0.43 1.93 -5.55
C ALA A 299 -0.99 1.81 -6.11
N ILE A 300 -1.94 2.44 -5.42
CA ILE A 300 -3.31 2.66 -5.89
C ILE A 300 -3.63 4.13 -5.67
N LYS A 301 -4.10 4.81 -6.73
CA LYS A 301 -4.54 6.21 -6.67
C LYS A 301 -6.06 6.25 -6.81
N ASN A 302 -6.73 6.95 -5.88
CA ASN A 302 -8.19 7.13 -5.85
C ASN A 302 -8.98 5.80 -5.98
N TYR A 303 -8.44 4.73 -5.37
CA TYR A 303 -8.98 3.36 -5.47
C TYR A 303 -9.17 2.85 -6.90
N GLY A 304 -8.38 3.37 -7.84
CA GLY A 304 -8.32 2.90 -9.22
C GLY A 304 -7.48 1.63 -9.40
N GLU A 305 -6.77 1.53 -10.50
CA GLU A 305 -5.92 0.39 -10.81
C GLU A 305 -4.70 0.30 -9.90
N LYS A 306 -4.39 -0.92 -9.45
CA LYS A 306 -3.20 -1.22 -8.67
C LYS A 306 -2.00 -1.39 -9.61
N ARG A 307 -0.97 -0.56 -9.42
CA ARG A 307 0.27 -0.57 -10.21
C ARG A 307 1.47 -0.96 -9.33
N PRO A 308 2.47 -1.65 -9.89
CA PRO A 308 3.77 -1.81 -9.22
C PRO A 308 4.38 -0.46 -8.85
N ILE A 309 5.05 -0.38 -7.70
CA ILE A 309 5.63 0.89 -7.22
C ILE A 309 6.74 1.43 -8.15
N ASP A 310 7.39 0.54 -8.89
CA ASP A 310 8.45 0.91 -9.84
C ASP A 310 7.92 1.49 -11.17
N GLU A 311 6.60 1.39 -11.40
CA GLU A 311 5.92 1.92 -12.58
C GLU A 311 5.33 3.32 -12.37
N ILE A 312 5.48 3.89 -11.17
CA ILE A 312 5.01 5.24 -10.86
C ILE A 312 6.17 6.20 -10.62
N ASP A 313 5.96 7.47 -10.91
CA ASP A 313 6.89 8.52 -10.51
C ASP A 313 6.70 8.88 -9.03
N ARG A 314 7.51 8.21 -8.18
CA ARG A 314 7.44 8.36 -6.72
C ARG A 314 7.78 9.77 -6.25
N LEU A 315 8.66 10.49 -6.95
CA LEU A 315 9.02 11.86 -6.57
C LEU A 315 7.86 12.82 -6.84
N ARG A 316 7.18 12.66 -7.98
CA ARG A 316 5.96 13.42 -8.29
C ARG A 316 4.87 13.18 -7.26
N SER A 317 4.58 11.91 -6.93
CA SER A 317 3.59 11.57 -5.91
C SER A 317 3.90 12.19 -4.55
N LEU A 318 5.17 12.11 -4.10
CA LEU A 318 5.62 12.72 -2.85
C LEU A 318 5.42 14.24 -2.82
N LEU A 319 5.77 14.94 -3.91
CA LEU A 319 5.70 16.40 -3.99
C LEU A 319 4.33 16.92 -4.40
N ASN A 320 3.38 16.05 -4.78
CA ASN A 320 1.98 16.41 -5.04
C ASN A 320 1.12 16.32 -3.77
N ALA A 321 1.57 15.58 -2.77
CA ALA A 321 0.83 15.39 -1.54
C ALA A 321 0.90 16.62 -0.62
N ASP A 322 -0.22 16.95 0.04
CA ASP A 322 -0.23 17.89 1.16
C ASP A 322 0.26 17.19 2.44
N TYR A 323 -0.10 15.89 2.57
CA TYR A 323 0.31 15.03 3.68
C TYR A 323 0.85 13.70 3.17
N VAL A 324 1.96 13.26 3.76
CA VAL A 324 2.46 11.89 3.68
C VAL A 324 2.24 11.25 5.03
N VAL A 325 1.49 10.16 5.06
CA VAL A 325 1.18 9.43 6.29
C VAL A 325 1.83 8.07 6.23
N TRP A 326 2.87 7.84 7.04
CA TRP A 326 3.32 6.48 7.25
C TRP A 326 2.37 5.79 8.22
N TYR A 327 1.70 4.77 7.71
CA TYR A 327 0.61 4.08 8.35
C TYR A 327 1.00 2.63 8.63
N SER A 328 0.91 2.19 9.89
CA SER A 328 1.28 0.83 10.25
C SER A 328 0.46 0.32 11.43
N SER A 329 0.10 -0.96 11.38
CA SER A 329 -0.37 -1.68 12.56
C SER A 329 0.75 -1.80 13.61
N GLY A 330 0.38 -1.84 14.88
CA GLY A 330 1.34 -1.80 15.99
C GLY A 330 2.45 -2.85 15.93
N TYR A 331 2.15 -4.04 15.41
CA TYR A 331 3.12 -5.13 15.31
C TYR A 331 4.04 -5.07 14.08
N GLN A 332 3.74 -4.22 13.09
CA GLN A 332 4.55 -4.10 11.86
C GLN A 332 5.71 -3.09 11.97
N TRP A 333 5.85 -2.39 13.09
CA TRP A 333 6.89 -1.38 13.31
C TRP A 333 8.32 -1.95 13.24
N ASN A 334 8.49 -3.25 13.42
CA ASN A 334 9.77 -3.94 13.21
C ASN A 334 10.25 -3.90 11.76
N GLN A 335 9.35 -3.77 10.78
CA GLN A 335 9.69 -3.76 9.35
C GLN A 335 10.01 -2.34 8.84
N ALA A 336 10.03 -1.38 9.70
CA ALA A 336 10.37 0.04 9.57
C ALA A 336 10.24 0.61 8.15
N SER A 337 9.14 1.29 7.91
CA SER A 337 8.85 2.07 6.70
C SER A 337 8.92 1.33 5.34
N TYR A 338 9.13 0.02 5.33
CA TYR A 338 9.22 -0.77 4.09
C TYR A 338 10.22 -0.18 3.07
N ASP A 339 11.37 0.31 3.53
CA ASP A 339 12.39 1.04 2.78
C ASP A 339 11.89 2.39 2.15
N PHE A 340 10.70 2.86 2.54
CA PHE A 340 10.10 4.08 2.00
C PHE A 340 10.91 5.34 2.33
N VAL A 341 11.33 5.48 3.60
CA VAL A 341 12.05 6.68 4.06
C VAL A 341 13.38 6.82 3.33
N GLU A 342 14.09 5.70 3.17
CA GLU A 342 15.35 5.64 2.44
C GLU A 342 15.17 5.98 0.96
N ASP A 343 14.16 5.38 0.31
CA ASP A 343 13.87 5.63 -1.10
C ASP A 343 13.49 7.10 -1.33
N ALA A 344 12.63 7.67 -0.48
CA ALA A 344 12.22 9.06 -0.58
C ALA A 344 13.40 10.02 -0.40
N LEU A 345 14.27 9.78 0.60
CA LEU A 345 15.48 10.59 0.81
C LEU A 345 16.43 10.52 -0.38
N LEU A 346 16.59 9.34 -1.02
CA LEU A 346 17.42 9.20 -2.21
C LEU A 346 16.91 10.02 -3.39
N ARG A 347 15.60 10.10 -3.57
CA ARG A 347 14.99 10.85 -4.67
C ARG A 347 15.07 12.36 -4.45
N LEU A 348 14.87 12.78 -3.21
CA LEU A 348 14.89 14.18 -2.81
C LEU A 348 16.31 14.76 -2.67
N CYS A 349 17.31 13.91 -2.45
CA CYS A 349 18.68 14.34 -2.20
C CYS A 349 19.65 13.65 -3.17
N VAL A 350 20.64 14.39 -3.66
CA VAL A 350 21.78 13.80 -4.36
C VAL A 350 22.74 13.18 -3.34
N THR A 351 23.37 12.08 -3.73
CA THR A 351 24.48 11.51 -2.97
C THR A 351 25.72 12.39 -3.16
N ASP A 352 26.49 12.58 -2.10
CA ASP A 352 27.79 13.23 -2.26
C ASP A 352 28.81 12.30 -2.92
N SER A 353 29.91 12.88 -3.41
CA SER A 353 30.96 12.12 -4.11
C SER A 353 31.63 11.06 -3.21
N LEU A 354 31.68 11.29 -1.89
CA LEU A 354 32.24 10.35 -0.93
C LEU A 354 31.36 9.10 -0.80
N PHE A 355 30.04 9.30 -0.72
CA PHE A 355 29.07 8.21 -0.68
C PHE A 355 29.14 7.34 -1.96
N ASP A 356 29.14 7.98 -3.13
CA ASP A 356 29.23 7.28 -4.43
C ASP A 356 30.56 6.53 -4.59
N ALA A 357 31.65 7.06 -4.08
CA ALA A 357 32.98 6.41 -4.10
C ALA A 357 33.02 5.12 -3.25
N GLN A 358 32.17 5.00 -2.22
CA GLN A 358 32.13 3.81 -1.36
C GLN A 358 31.32 2.66 -1.95
N ILE A 359 30.43 2.92 -2.90
CA ILE A 359 29.57 1.89 -3.50
C ILE A 359 30.38 0.72 -4.10
N PRO A 360 31.42 0.95 -4.95
CA PRO A 360 32.23 -0.15 -5.50
C PRO A 360 32.95 -0.97 -4.43
N TRP A 361 33.43 -0.30 -3.37
CA TRP A 361 34.10 -0.98 -2.26
C TRP A 361 33.16 -1.91 -1.49
N VAL A 362 31.93 -1.43 -1.17
CA VAL A 362 30.93 -2.25 -0.49
C VAL A 362 30.43 -3.38 -1.41
N MET A 363 30.25 -3.12 -2.71
CA MET A 363 29.92 -4.17 -3.67
C MET A 363 30.96 -5.29 -3.68
N ASP A 364 32.24 -4.93 -3.63
CA ASP A 364 33.33 -5.91 -3.59
C ASP A 364 33.33 -6.70 -2.28
N SER A 365 33.11 -6.04 -1.16
CA SER A 365 32.98 -6.69 0.16
C SER A 365 31.79 -7.69 0.17
N LEU A 366 30.65 -7.33 -0.40
CA LEU A 366 29.49 -8.23 -0.52
C LEU A 366 29.76 -9.44 -1.42
N ARG A 367 30.54 -9.29 -2.50
CA ARG A 367 30.94 -10.41 -3.36
C ARG A 367 31.78 -11.45 -2.63
N HIS A 368 32.58 -11.00 -1.67
CA HIS A 368 33.48 -11.87 -0.89
C HIS A 368 32.85 -12.36 0.42
N ASP A 369 31.69 -11.84 0.83
CA ASP A 369 30.96 -12.33 1.98
C ASP A 369 30.32 -13.69 1.68
N SER A 370 30.83 -14.73 2.34
CA SER A 370 30.37 -16.11 2.13
C SER A 370 28.90 -16.32 2.52
N SER A 371 28.41 -15.60 3.51
CA SER A 371 27.03 -15.70 3.98
C SER A 371 26.05 -14.99 3.02
N PHE A 372 26.45 -13.86 2.48
CA PHE A 372 25.70 -13.13 1.47
C PHE A 372 25.65 -13.92 0.14
N THR A 373 26.79 -14.41 -0.33
CA THR A 373 26.90 -15.18 -1.59
C THR A 373 26.14 -16.49 -1.53
N ALA A 374 26.17 -17.20 -0.41
CA ALA A 374 25.42 -18.44 -0.23
C ALA A 374 23.89 -18.21 -0.27
N ARG A 375 23.40 -17.14 0.36
CA ARG A 375 21.97 -16.78 0.35
C ARG A 375 21.48 -16.33 -1.02
N ASN A 376 22.34 -15.71 -1.82
CA ASN A 376 21.99 -15.10 -3.10
C ASN A 376 22.59 -15.86 -4.32
N LYS A 377 22.87 -17.15 -4.16
CA LYS A 377 23.51 -17.98 -5.19
C LYS A 377 22.76 -17.95 -6.54
N ALA A 378 21.45 -17.97 -6.52
CA ALA A 378 20.62 -17.93 -7.72
C ALA A 378 20.76 -16.60 -8.49
N TRP A 379 21.04 -15.49 -7.82
CA TRP A 379 21.15 -14.17 -8.46
C TRP A 379 22.47 -13.99 -9.21
N GLN A 380 23.54 -14.70 -8.80
CA GLN A 380 24.85 -14.60 -9.43
C GLN A 380 24.85 -15.02 -10.91
N GLN A 381 23.80 -15.73 -11.33
CA GLN A 381 23.62 -16.19 -12.71
C GLN A 381 22.74 -15.24 -13.55
N LEU A 382 22.20 -14.19 -12.97
CA LEU A 382 21.34 -13.24 -13.65
C LEU A 382 22.15 -12.06 -14.23
N ASP A 383 21.80 -11.60 -15.42
CA ASP A 383 22.39 -10.40 -16.06
C ASP A 383 22.25 -9.16 -15.16
N SER A 384 21.17 -9.10 -14.36
CA SER A 384 20.89 -8.03 -13.39
C SER A 384 21.66 -8.15 -12.07
N TYR A 385 22.58 -9.10 -11.91
CA TYR A 385 23.28 -9.32 -10.65
C TYR A 385 24.03 -8.08 -10.14
N ASN A 386 24.73 -7.38 -11.02
CA ASN A 386 25.46 -6.18 -10.64
C ASN A 386 24.54 -5.05 -10.17
N ASP A 387 23.38 -4.88 -10.78
CA ASP A 387 22.39 -3.88 -10.37
C ASP A 387 21.78 -4.21 -9.00
N SER A 388 21.46 -5.49 -8.79
CA SER A 388 21.01 -5.98 -7.49
C SER A 388 22.07 -5.79 -6.41
N LEU A 389 23.32 -6.12 -6.72
CA LEU A 389 24.45 -5.96 -5.81
C LEU A 389 24.69 -4.49 -5.46
N ARG A 390 24.56 -3.58 -6.46
CA ARG A 390 24.62 -2.12 -6.24
C ARG A 390 23.52 -1.63 -5.30
N LYS A 391 22.27 -2.09 -5.48
CA LYS A 391 21.15 -1.78 -4.58
C LYS A 391 21.45 -2.22 -3.14
N TYR A 392 22.00 -3.42 -2.96
CA TYR A 392 22.41 -3.91 -1.63
C TYR A 392 23.57 -3.13 -1.05
N ALA A 393 24.55 -2.72 -1.85
CA ALA A 393 25.67 -1.89 -1.38
C ALA A 393 25.16 -0.52 -0.90
N ILE A 394 24.29 0.12 -1.67
CA ILE A 394 23.65 1.38 -1.29
C ILE A 394 22.87 1.21 0.02
N LYS A 395 22.11 0.13 0.16
CA LYS A 395 21.39 -0.18 1.39
C LYS A 395 22.35 -0.38 2.57
N ALA A 396 23.41 -1.16 2.39
CA ALA A 396 24.41 -1.39 3.44
C ALA A 396 25.10 -0.11 3.91
N ILE A 397 25.47 0.79 2.97
CA ILE A 397 26.07 2.09 3.31
C ILE A 397 25.09 2.94 4.13
N LYS A 398 23.80 2.92 3.78
CA LYS A 398 22.77 3.67 4.51
C LYS A 398 22.47 3.07 5.89
N ASP A 399 22.43 1.74 5.95
CA ASP A 399 22.05 1.02 7.16
C ASP A 399 23.18 1.04 8.21
N TYR A 400 24.44 1.04 7.74
CA TYR A 400 25.63 0.92 8.58
C TYR A 400 26.76 1.84 8.10
N PRO A 401 26.52 3.16 7.99
CA PRO A 401 27.53 4.12 7.51
C PRO A 401 28.79 4.11 8.37
N GLU A 402 28.65 3.83 9.67
CA GLU A 402 29.79 3.73 10.62
C GLU A 402 30.75 2.59 10.32
N LEU A 403 30.34 1.59 9.53
CA LEU A 403 31.20 0.48 9.10
C LEU A 403 31.99 0.82 7.83
N ILE A 404 31.73 1.97 7.22
CA ILE A 404 32.37 2.40 5.98
C ILE A 404 33.46 3.41 6.30
N PRO A 405 34.73 3.13 5.95
CA PRO A 405 35.82 4.07 6.21
C PRO A 405 35.57 5.46 5.59
N GLY A 406 35.65 6.50 6.39
CA GLY A 406 35.45 7.88 5.97
C GLY A 406 34.00 8.37 5.92
N LEU A 407 33.03 7.52 6.29
CA LEU A 407 31.65 7.91 6.53
C LEU A 407 31.39 7.90 8.05
N ASP A 408 30.89 9.01 8.57
CA ASP A 408 30.33 9.05 9.91
C ASP A 408 28.82 8.73 9.86
N GLY A 409 28.24 8.32 10.98
CA GLY A 409 26.85 7.87 11.05
C GLY A 409 25.79 8.93 10.71
N GLU A 410 26.20 10.17 10.44
CA GLU A 410 25.33 11.29 10.05
C GLU A 410 25.39 11.64 8.56
N ALA A 411 26.21 10.94 7.77
CA ALA A 411 26.48 11.23 6.36
C ALA A 411 25.31 10.91 5.39
N MET A 412 24.09 11.18 5.79
CA MET A 412 22.98 11.22 4.82
C MET A 412 23.11 12.50 3.98
N PRO A 413 23.02 12.39 2.64
CA PRO A 413 23.18 13.55 1.77
C PRO A 413 22.17 14.65 2.12
N THR A 414 22.67 15.87 2.30
CA THR A 414 21.84 17.06 2.57
C THR A 414 21.62 17.91 1.32
N ILE A 415 22.37 17.63 0.25
CA ILE A 415 22.26 18.34 -1.02
C ILE A 415 20.97 17.92 -1.70
N ARG A 416 20.13 18.90 -2.02
CA ARG A 416 18.85 18.66 -2.72
C ARG A 416 19.07 18.32 -4.18
N ASN A 417 18.30 17.40 -4.71
CA ASN A 417 18.22 17.11 -6.15
C ASN A 417 17.33 18.16 -6.83
N THR A 418 17.82 19.41 -6.91
CA THR A 418 17.04 20.58 -7.31
C THR A 418 16.45 20.45 -8.71
N GLU A 419 17.16 19.82 -9.64
CA GLU A 419 16.67 19.61 -11.00
C GLU A 419 15.50 18.61 -11.03
N ALA A 420 15.66 17.43 -10.44
CA ALA A 420 14.59 16.43 -10.37
C ALA A 420 13.37 16.95 -9.62
N ILE A 421 13.58 17.70 -8.53
CA ILE A 421 12.50 18.31 -7.76
C ILE A 421 11.77 19.37 -8.61
N ALA A 422 12.49 20.22 -9.33
CA ALA A 422 11.88 21.24 -10.21
C ALA A 422 11.04 20.60 -11.33
N LEU A 423 11.56 19.53 -11.95
CA LEU A 423 10.82 18.77 -12.97
C LEU A 423 9.54 18.15 -12.38
N ALA A 424 9.64 17.48 -11.24
CA ALA A 424 8.49 16.85 -10.59
C ALA A 424 7.43 17.88 -10.16
N GLN A 425 7.85 19.01 -9.57
CA GLN A 425 6.93 20.09 -9.19
C GLN A 425 6.25 20.72 -10.40
N GLN A 426 7.00 20.93 -11.52
CA GLN A 426 6.42 21.47 -12.73
C GLN A 426 5.43 20.50 -13.38
N ALA A 427 5.74 19.20 -13.42
CA ALA A 427 4.82 18.18 -13.93
C ALA A 427 3.53 18.13 -13.07
N ASN A 428 3.65 18.23 -11.74
CA ASN A 428 2.50 18.34 -10.86
C ASN A 428 1.67 19.61 -11.11
N HIS A 429 2.33 20.75 -11.33
CA HIS A 429 1.64 22.00 -11.67
C HIS A 429 0.82 21.83 -12.96
N ILE A 430 1.41 21.24 -13.99
CA ILE A 430 0.73 20.97 -15.28
C ILE A 430 -0.43 20.00 -15.08
N ALA A 431 -0.23 18.90 -14.35
CA ALA A 431 -1.25 17.89 -14.09
C ALA A 431 -2.46 18.45 -13.27
N ASN A 432 -2.23 19.47 -12.46
CA ASN A 432 -3.28 20.14 -11.67
C ASN A 432 -3.96 21.31 -12.41
N ASP A 433 -3.42 21.76 -13.55
CA ASP A 433 -4.08 22.73 -14.45
C ASP A 433 -4.98 21.98 -15.44
N LYS A 434 -6.30 22.01 -15.19
CA LYS A 434 -7.29 21.27 -16.00
C LYS A 434 -7.16 21.57 -17.51
N THR A 435 -6.88 22.80 -17.88
CA THR A 435 -6.77 23.21 -19.28
C THR A 435 -5.47 22.68 -19.91
N TRP A 436 -4.39 22.74 -19.15
CA TRP A 436 -3.09 22.23 -19.62
C TRP A 436 -3.12 20.71 -19.73
N LEU A 437 -3.65 20.02 -18.71
CA LEU A 437 -3.81 18.56 -18.75
C LEU A 437 -4.69 18.11 -19.91
N LEU A 438 -5.81 18.79 -20.17
CA LEU A 438 -6.68 18.50 -21.31
C LEU A 438 -5.93 18.61 -22.65
N ALA A 439 -5.09 19.63 -22.82
CA ALA A 439 -4.26 19.75 -24.02
C ALA A 439 -3.33 18.55 -24.20
N LEU A 440 -2.65 18.13 -23.12
CA LEU A 440 -1.77 16.97 -23.16
C LEU A 440 -2.54 15.65 -23.37
N GLU A 441 -3.74 15.50 -22.81
CA GLU A 441 -4.61 14.34 -23.09
C GLU A 441 -5.01 14.25 -24.56
N MET A 442 -5.33 15.39 -25.19
CA MET A 442 -5.64 15.44 -26.63
C MET A 442 -4.42 15.05 -27.49
N GLU A 443 -3.25 15.55 -27.15
CA GLU A 443 -2.01 15.18 -27.83
C GLU A 443 -1.64 13.71 -27.62
N ALA A 444 -1.78 13.20 -26.39
CA ALA A 444 -1.55 11.80 -26.06
C ALA A 444 -2.42 10.86 -26.91
N PHE A 445 -3.70 11.21 -27.03
CA PHE A 445 -4.67 10.46 -27.83
C PHE A 445 -4.31 10.47 -29.32
N SER A 446 -3.91 11.62 -29.87
CA SER A 446 -3.57 11.77 -31.29
C SER A 446 -2.23 11.14 -31.65
N SER A 447 -1.24 11.22 -30.76
CA SER A 447 0.13 10.72 -31.00
C SER A 447 0.36 9.28 -30.52
N HIS A 448 -0.64 8.64 -29.88
CA HIS A 448 -0.53 7.31 -29.25
C HIS A 448 0.59 7.24 -28.20
N ARG A 449 0.86 8.34 -27.50
CA ARG A 449 1.79 8.41 -26.37
C ARG A 449 1.02 8.39 -25.06
N SER A 450 1.71 8.08 -23.94
CA SER A 450 1.10 8.20 -22.62
C SER A 450 1.01 9.68 -22.19
N VAL A 451 0.03 10.00 -21.35
CA VAL A 451 -0.09 11.34 -20.75
C VAL A 451 1.11 11.61 -19.84
N ASP A 452 1.61 10.61 -19.13
CA ASP A 452 2.78 10.74 -18.25
C ASP A 452 4.05 11.13 -19.03
N GLU A 453 4.31 10.50 -20.19
CA GLU A 453 5.42 10.89 -21.06
C GLU A 453 5.33 12.35 -21.54
N LEU A 454 4.11 12.81 -21.86
CA LEU A 454 3.91 14.19 -22.30
C LEU A 454 3.99 15.18 -21.14
N LEU A 455 3.59 14.79 -19.94
CA LEU A 455 3.76 15.59 -18.72
C LEU A 455 5.25 15.82 -18.44
N ASP A 456 6.05 14.76 -18.50
CA ASP A 456 7.49 14.85 -18.26
C ASP A 456 8.18 15.73 -19.33
N LEU A 457 7.84 15.50 -20.60
CA LEU A 457 8.37 16.32 -21.70
C LEU A 457 7.98 17.80 -21.56
N GLU A 458 6.73 18.09 -21.20
CA GLU A 458 6.25 19.47 -21.04
C GLU A 458 6.86 20.14 -19.81
N ALA A 459 7.06 19.37 -18.71
CA ALA A 459 7.80 19.86 -17.54
C ALA A 459 9.24 20.22 -17.89
N GLU A 460 9.93 19.39 -18.69
CA GLU A 460 11.24 19.71 -19.24
C GLU A 460 11.20 20.98 -20.08
N ASN A 461 10.19 21.10 -20.96
CA ASN A 461 10.04 22.28 -21.82
C ASN A 461 9.92 23.56 -20.99
N VAL A 462 9.16 23.53 -19.88
CA VAL A 462 9.06 24.69 -18.99
C VAL A 462 10.38 24.95 -18.25
N VAL A 463 10.95 23.95 -17.61
CA VAL A 463 12.15 24.10 -16.76
C VAL A 463 13.36 24.58 -17.59
N PHE A 464 13.49 24.09 -18.82
CA PHE A 464 14.61 24.43 -19.71
C PHE A 464 14.27 25.48 -20.77
N ASN A 465 13.14 26.18 -20.62
CA ASN A 465 12.68 27.25 -21.54
C ASN A 465 12.61 26.80 -23.01
N LYS A 466 12.11 25.60 -23.27
CA LYS A 466 11.82 25.07 -24.61
C LYS A 466 10.40 25.43 -25.07
N PRO A 467 10.07 25.31 -26.36
CA PRO A 467 8.69 25.53 -26.86
C PRO A 467 7.69 24.57 -26.19
N LEU A 468 6.56 25.10 -25.74
CA LEU A 468 5.54 24.33 -25.03
C LEU A 468 4.62 23.59 -26.01
N LEU A 469 4.31 22.33 -25.71
CA LEU A 469 3.34 21.51 -26.44
C LEU A 469 1.94 22.14 -26.39
N LYS A 470 1.51 22.60 -25.21
CA LYS A 470 0.23 23.29 -24.99
C LYS A 470 -0.05 24.39 -26.04
N GLN A 471 0.97 25.13 -26.46
CA GLN A 471 0.82 26.23 -27.42
C GLN A 471 0.53 25.74 -28.84
N GLN A 472 0.76 24.48 -29.15
CA GLN A 472 0.57 23.86 -30.45
C GLN A 472 -0.79 23.20 -30.61
N ILE A 473 -1.56 23.08 -29.51
CA ILE A 473 -2.81 22.32 -29.44
C ILE A 473 -4.00 23.28 -29.46
N GLN A 474 -4.95 23.05 -30.36
CA GLN A 474 -6.20 23.81 -30.42
C GLN A 474 -7.20 23.36 -29.38
N LEU A 475 -7.52 24.21 -28.41
CA LEU A 475 -8.49 23.98 -27.36
C LEU A 475 -9.84 24.66 -27.60
N ASP A 476 -10.27 24.76 -28.87
CA ASP A 476 -11.62 25.24 -29.16
C ASP A 476 -12.69 24.19 -28.84
N THR A 477 -13.92 24.64 -28.60
CA THR A 477 -15.03 23.75 -28.18
C THR A 477 -15.24 22.58 -29.15
N ALA A 478 -15.07 22.80 -30.47
CA ALA A 478 -15.31 21.74 -31.47
C ALA A 478 -14.24 20.64 -31.36
N SER A 479 -12.97 21.03 -31.26
CA SER A 479 -11.84 20.10 -31.11
C SER A 479 -11.94 19.29 -29.81
N VAL A 480 -12.29 19.92 -28.70
CA VAL A 480 -12.48 19.24 -27.41
C VAL A 480 -13.67 18.29 -27.47
N MET A 481 -14.79 18.69 -28.05
CA MET A 481 -15.95 17.81 -28.22
C MET A 481 -15.63 16.58 -29.08
N GLN A 482 -14.92 16.77 -30.18
CA GLN A 482 -14.49 15.67 -31.06
C GLN A 482 -13.60 14.69 -30.31
N PHE A 483 -12.58 15.19 -29.61
CA PHE A 483 -11.70 14.37 -28.79
C PHE A 483 -12.45 13.58 -27.72
N LYS A 484 -13.31 14.25 -26.91
CA LYS A 484 -14.09 13.58 -25.84
C LYS A 484 -15.03 12.51 -26.43
N LYS A 485 -15.62 12.76 -27.61
CA LYS A 485 -16.46 11.76 -28.32
C LYS A 485 -15.65 10.54 -28.73
N GLU A 486 -14.50 10.74 -29.38
CA GLU A 486 -13.64 9.65 -29.84
C GLU A 486 -13.07 8.82 -28.69
N LYS A 487 -12.59 9.48 -27.61
CA LYS A 487 -12.12 8.83 -26.39
C LYS A 487 -13.24 7.97 -25.76
N LEU A 488 -14.48 8.49 -25.69
CA LEU A 488 -15.62 7.77 -25.15
C LEU A 488 -16.00 6.56 -26.01
N MET A 489 -16.00 6.72 -27.34
CA MET A 489 -16.26 5.61 -28.26
C MET A 489 -15.20 4.50 -28.13
N GLN A 490 -13.93 4.85 -27.96
CA GLN A 490 -12.88 3.87 -27.71
C GLN A 490 -13.11 3.11 -26.40
N GLN A 491 -13.36 3.82 -25.30
CA GLN A 491 -13.64 3.20 -24.00
C GLN A 491 -14.83 2.25 -24.04
N TRP A 492 -15.88 2.62 -24.74
CA TRP A 492 -17.08 1.78 -24.84
C TRP A 492 -16.86 0.52 -25.68
N ARG A 493 -16.00 0.57 -26.73
CA ARG A 493 -15.59 -0.64 -27.48
C ARG A 493 -14.81 -1.64 -26.63
N GLU A 494 -14.08 -1.15 -25.63
CA GLU A 494 -13.25 -1.96 -24.72
C GLU A 494 -14.06 -2.51 -23.53
N THR A 495 -15.29 -2.05 -23.32
CA THR A 495 -16.17 -2.44 -22.20
C THR A 495 -17.25 -3.42 -22.67
N PRO A 496 -17.15 -4.73 -22.35
CA PRO A 496 -18.06 -5.76 -22.87
C PRO A 496 -19.56 -5.49 -22.59
N GLU A 497 -19.89 -4.96 -21.42
CA GLU A 497 -21.26 -4.62 -21.03
C GLU A 497 -21.82 -3.48 -21.89
N MET A 498 -20.99 -2.49 -22.21
CA MET A 498 -21.37 -1.38 -23.08
C MET A 498 -21.52 -1.82 -24.54
N VAL A 499 -20.63 -2.69 -25.01
CA VAL A 499 -20.77 -3.28 -26.37
C VAL A 499 -22.10 -3.98 -26.50
N LYS A 500 -22.45 -4.88 -25.56
CA LYS A 500 -23.73 -5.59 -25.57
C LYS A 500 -24.91 -4.63 -25.49
N TYR A 501 -24.87 -3.65 -24.58
CA TYR A 501 -25.94 -2.65 -24.46
C TYR A 501 -26.19 -1.88 -25.78
N LEU A 502 -25.10 -1.47 -26.45
CA LEU A 502 -25.17 -0.73 -27.71
C LEU A 502 -25.61 -1.60 -28.89
N GLU A 503 -25.22 -2.87 -28.92
CA GLU A 503 -25.72 -3.85 -29.92
C GLU A 503 -27.24 -4.06 -29.82
N ASP A 504 -27.73 -4.30 -28.59
CA ASP A 504 -29.16 -4.46 -28.33
C ASP A 504 -29.96 -3.22 -28.74
N LYS A 505 -29.46 -2.03 -28.36
CA LYS A 505 -30.06 -0.74 -28.67
C LYS A 505 -30.02 -0.40 -30.17
N ALA A 506 -28.94 -0.77 -30.86
CA ALA A 506 -28.79 -0.61 -32.31
C ALA A 506 -29.83 -1.46 -33.05
N GLN A 507 -30.01 -2.73 -32.62
CA GLN A 507 -31.00 -3.63 -33.18
C GLN A 507 -32.44 -3.08 -33.01
N GLU A 508 -32.79 -2.57 -31.83
CA GLU A 508 -34.10 -1.96 -31.55
C GLU A 508 -34.37 -0.74 -32.46
N ARG A 509 -33.36 0.02 -32.84
CA ARG A 509 -33.47 1.25 -33.64
C ARG A 509 -33.20 1.07 -35.13
N GLY A 510 -32.84 -0.14 -35.54
CA GLY A 510 -32.52 -0.45 -36.93
C GLY A 510 -31.24 0.24 -37.43
N MET A 511 -30.30 0.44 -36.53
CA MET A 511 -28.99 1.09 -36.78
C MET A 511 -27.88 0.04 -36.71
N THR A 512 -26.73 0.36 -37.31
CA THR A 512 -25.52 -0.42 -37.07
C THR A 512 -24.94 -0.12 -35.67
N PHE A 513 -24.08 -1.00 -35.15
CA PHE A 513 -23.39 -0.77 -33.89
C PHE A 513 -22.59 0.56 -33.92
N GLU A 514 -21.84 0.82 -34.98
CA GLU A 514 -21.05 2.03 -35.13
C GLU A 514 -21.90 3.31 -35.17
N GLU A 515 -23.02 3.30 -35.84
CA GLU A 515 -23.96 4.43 -35.87
C GLU A 515 -24.54 4.70 -34.47
N MET A 516 -24.89 3.63 -33.73
CA MET A 516 -25.41 3.76 -32.37
C MET A 516 -24.35 4.26 -31.40
N LEU A 517 -23.14 3.71 -31.47
CA LEU A 517 -21.98 4.11 -30.67
C LEU A 517 -21.70 5.61 -30.87
N GLU A 518 -21.62 6.08 -32.13
CA GLU A 518 -21.38 7.48 -32.41
C GLU A 518 -22.53 8.39 -31.94
N ALA A 519 -23.78 7.98 -32.14
CA ALA A 519 -24.94 8.75 -31.73
C ALA A 519 -25.01 8.94 -30.22
N ASP A 520 -24.81 7.86 -29.45
CA ASP A 520 -24.84 7.91 -27.98
C ASP A 520 -23.62 8.67 -27.43
N ALA A 521 -22.42 8.46 -27.95
CA ALA A 521 -21.24 9.21 -27.54
C ALA A 521 -21.41 10.73 -27.80
N ARG A 522 -21.94 11.10 -28.95
CA ARG A 522 -22.27 12.50 -29.29
C ARG A 522 -23.30 13.09 -28.33
N TRP A 523 -24.32 12.31 -27.99
CA TRP A 523 -25.35 12.76 -27.05
C TRP A 523 -24.74 13.03 -25.66
N VAL A 524 -23.94 12.11 -25.12
CA VAL A 524 -23.27 12.27 -23.81
C VAL A 524 -22.36 13.52 -23.78
N VAL A 525 -21.56 13.73 -24.83
CA VAL A 525 -20.66 14.89 -24.90
C VAL A 525 -21.46 16.20 -24.98
N ASN A 526 -22.58 16.23 -25.72
CA ASN A 526 -23.46 17.40 -25.79
C ASN A 526 -24.12 17.70 -24.42
N GLU A 527 -24.56 16.68 -23.66
CA GLU A 527 -25.09 16.87 -22.31
C GLU A 527 -24.03 17.43 -21.37
N ARG A 528 -22.79 16.93 -21.39
CA ARG A 528 -21.68 17.47 -20.61
C ARG A 528 -21.39 18.93 -20.96
N LEU A 529 -21.47 19.30 -22.24
CA LEU A 529 -21.33 20.70 -22.65
C LEU A 529 -22.42 21.59 -22.03
N ARG A 530 -23.68 21.13 -22.06
CA ARG A 530 -24.82 21.87 -21.48
C ARG A 530 -24.69 22.07 -19.97
N ASN A 531 -24.10 21.08 -19.30
CA ASN A 531 -23.89 21.11 -17.87
C ASN A 531 -22.61 21.87 -17.46
N GLY A 532 -21.84 22.40 -18.40
CA GLY A 532 -20.57 23.08 -18.13
C GLY A 532 -19.41 22.17 -17.74
N GLU A 533 -19.51 20.88 -18.04
CA GLU A 533 -18.55 19.82 -17.66
C GLU A 533 -17.56 19.46 -18.78
N LEU A 534 -17.51 20.22 -19.85
CA LEU A 534 -16.70 19.88 -21.01
C LEU A 534 -15.19 20.12 -20.79
N PHE A 535 -14.82 21.15 -20.02
CA PHE A 535 -13.44 21.58 -19.75
C PHE A 535 -13.02 21.26 -18.33
#